data_6081607a9245bc0902ca9ee5b5c5a12f
#
_entry.id   6081607a9245bc0902ca9ee5b5c5a12f
#
_cell.length_a   1.000
_cell.length_b   1.000
_cell.length_c   1.000
_cell.angle_alpha   90.00
_cell.angle_beta   90.00
_cell.angle_gamma   90.00
#
_symmetry.space_group_name_H-M   'P 1'
#
loop_
_entity.id
_entity.type
_entity.pdbx_description
1 polymer ?
#
loop_
_entity_poly.entity_id
_entity_poly.type
_entity_poly.pdbx_seq_one_letter_code
_entity_poly.pdbx_strand_id
1 'polypeptide(L)'
;MNTVPLSVPALPATASPLQGLLGPCVRGALFVLLITGVAYPLATTGVAQLLLPHQANGSLIERGGAVVGSALIGQWFEGAAYFHPRPSATTAPDAQDASKSVAAPYNAAASLGSNQGPTNPALIANVQQRVAAYRQANGLAQDASVLVDAVTASASGLDPHISLANAQLQAARVAWLWHGRSSWCSSTPKGVCSACWASRA
;
A
#
# COMPACT_ATOMS: atom_id res chain seq x y z
N MET A 1 -54.38 73.38 9.77
CA MET A 1 -53.42 72.52 9.14
C MET A 1 -53.52 71.14 9.83
N ASN A 2 -54.22 70.21 9.19
CA ASN A 2 -54.35 68.85 9.74
C ASN A 2 -53.17 68.02 9.23
N THR A 3 -52.31 67.59 10.14
CA THR A 3 -51.25 66.66 9.83
C THR A 3 -51.83 65.24 9.96
N VAL A 4 -51.92 64.60 8.80
CA VAL A 4 -52.26 63.13 8.75
C VAL A 4 -51.04 62.32 9.17
N PRO A 5 -51.13 61.46 10.22
CA PRO A 5 -50.01 60.61 10.55
C PRO A 5 -49.83 59.52 9.48
N LEU A 6 -48.66 59.53 8.82
CA LEU A 6 -48.25 58.37 7.95
C LEU A 6 -47.94 57.15 8.80
N SER A 7 -48.93 56.24 8.82
CA SER A 7 -48.67 54.89 9.39
C SER A 7 -47.77 54.10 8.47
N VAL A 8 -46.51 53.93 8.84
CA VAL A 8 -45.56 53.02 8.17
C VAL A 8 -45.97 51.60 8.47
N PRO A 9 -46.32 50.78 7.48
CA PRO A 9 -46.62 49.38 7.74
C PRO A 9 -45.42 48.69 8.34
N ALA A 10 -45.61 47.98 9.47
CA ALA A 10 -44.58 47.19 10.10
C ALA A 10 -44.14 46.07 9.14
N LEU A 11 -42.85 46.04 8.80
CA LEU A 11 -42.27 44.96 8.02
C LEU A 11 -42.51 43.63 8.75
N PRO A 12 -42.96 42.57 8.04
CA PRO A 12 -43.14 41.26 8.68
C PRO A 12 -41.80 40.81 9.30
N ALA A 13 -41.89 40.39 10.57
CA ALA A 13 -40.74 39.84 11.27
C ALA A 13 -40.13 38.72 10.42
N THR A 14 -38.93 38.90 9.89
CA THR A 14 -38.19 37.91 9.09
C THR A 14 -37.89 36.75 10.04
N ALA A 15 -38.61 35.65 9.87
CA ALA A 15 -38.25 34.38 10.50
C ALA A 15 -36.76 34.11 10.20
N SER A 16 -35.97 33.77 11.22
CA SER A 16 -34.56 33.54 11.04
C SER A 16 -34.34 32.53 9.90
N PRO A 17 -33.52 32.83 8.88
CA PRO A 17 -33.37 32.01 7.68
C PRO A 17 -32.94 30.54 8.00
N LEU A 18 -32.38 30.30 9.18
CA LEU A 18 -31.94 28.98 9.65
C LEU A 18 -33.10 28.06 10.06
N GLN A 19 -34.24 28.59 10.56
CA GLN A 19 -35.36 27.76 11.03
C GLN A 19 -36.08 27.01 9.90
N GLY A 20 -36.06 27.53 8.68
CA GLY A 20 -36.63 26.88 7.49
C GLY A 20 -35.73 25.91 6.77
N LEU A 21 -34.39 26.03 6.94
CA LEU A 21 -33.41 25.24 6.18
C LEU A 21 -33.07 23.87 6.82
N LEU A 22 -33.18 23.72 8.12
CA LEU A 22 -32.80 22.48 8.81
C LEU A 22 -33.58 21.26 8.30
N GLY A 23 -34.87 21.40 8.09
CA GLY A 23 -35.71 20.30 7.60
C GLY A 23 -35.30 19.76 6.22
N PRO A 24 -35.23 20.62 5.20
CA PRO A 24 -34.72 20.22 3.87
C PRO A 24 -33.28 19.69 3.89
N CYS A 25 -32.37 20.30 4.67
CA CYS A 25 -31.00 19.86 4.79
C CYS A 25 -30.89 18.45 5.39
N VAL A 26 -31.60 18.17 6.47
CA VAL A 26 -31.62 16.85 7.10
C VAL A 26 -32.22 15.80 6.16
N ARG A 27 -33.34 16.12 5.50
CA ARG A 27 -33.94 15.19 4.52
C ARG A 27 -33.01 14.92 3.35
N GLY A 28 -32.37 15.98 2.80
CA GLY A 28 -31.41 15.85 1.72
C GLY A 28 -30.20 15.03 2.14
N ALA A 29 -29.65 15.27 3.33
CA ALA A 29 -28.54 14.48 3.87
C ALA A 29 -28.90 13.01 4.08
N LEU A 30 -30.08 12.72 4.65
CA LEU A 30 -30.56 11.36 4.82
C LEU A 30 -30.80 10.66 3.48
N PHE A 31 -31.37 11.36 2.50
CA PHE A 31 -31.60 10.82 1.16
C PHE A 31 -30.29 10.45 0.47
N VAL A 32 -29.32 11.35 0.48
CA VAL A 32 -27.99 11.08 -0.08
C VAL A 32 -27.29 9.95 0.68
N LEU A 33 -27.37 9.94 2.03
CA LEU A 33 -26.82 8.88 2.85
C LEU A 33 -27.40 7.49 2.51
N LEU A 34 -28.72 7.41 2.35
CA LEU A 34 -29.38 6.14 1.99
C LEU A 34 -28.97 5.65 0.60
N ILE A 35 -28.87 6.55 -0.38
CA ILE A 35 -28.45 6.16 -1.73
C ILE A 35 -26.99 5.78 -1.76
N THR A 36 -26.10 6.66 -1.28
CA THR A 36 -24.65 6.46 -1.43
C THR A 36 -24.05 5.55 -0.35
N GLY A 37 -24.62 5.54 0.86
CA GLY A 37 -24.12 4.76 2.00
C GLY A 37 -24.77 3.37 2.15
N VAL A 38 -25.94 3.15 1.55
CA VAL A 38 -26.65 1.86 1.69
C VAL A 38 -26.96 1.25 0.33
N ALA A 39 -27.79 1.91 -0.48
CA ALA A 39 -28.29 1.32 -1.73
C ALA A 39 -27.16 1.03 -2.73
N TYR A 40 -26.30 1.99 -2.96
CA TYR A 40 -25.18 1.84 -3.91
C TYR A 40 -24.15 0.77 -3.45
N PRO A 41 -23.62 0.75 -2.22
CA PRO A 41 -22.71 -0.31 -1.77
C PRO A 41 -23.33 -1.70 -1.82
N LEU A 42 -24.59 -1.86 -1.42
CA LEU A 42 -25.27 -3.16 -1.48
C LEU A 42 -25.48 -3.62 -2.91
N ALA A 43 -25.91 -2.72 -3.80
CA ALA A 43 -26.09 -3.04 -5.21
C ALA A 43 -24.77 -3.44 -5.88
N THR A 44 -23.69 -2.66 -5.68
CA THR A 44 -22.37 -2.97 -6.25
C THR A 44 -21.80 -4.27 -5.68
N THR A 45 -21.94 -4.51 -4.38
CA THR A 45 -21.50 -5.77 -3.76
C THR A 45 -22.30 -6.95 -4.31
N GLY A 46 -23.62 -6.84 -4.43
CA GLY A 46 -24.47 -7.89 -4.99
C GLY A 46 -24.09 -8.23 -6.43
N VAL A 47 -23.90 -7.21 -7.28
CA VAL A 47 -23.45 -7.41 -8.66
C VAL A 47 -22.07 -8.04 -8.72
N ALA A 48 -21.12 -7.57 -7.90
CA ALA A 48 -19.77 -8.11 -7.84
C ALA A 48 -19.76 -9.59 -7.38
N GLN A 49 -20.55 -9.94 -6.38
CA GLN A 49 -20.66 -11.32 -5.90
C GLN A 49 -21.31 -12.26 -6.93
N LEU A 50 -22.23 -11.76 -7.75
CA LEU A 50 -22.87 -12.56 -8.80
C LEU A 50 -21.95 -12.76 -10.01
N LEU A 51 -21.25 -11.73 -10.46
CA LEU A 51 -20.47 -11.76 -11.69
C LEU A 51 -19.02 -12.18 -11.46
N LEU A 52 -18.41 -11.81 -10.33
CA LEU A 52 -16.99 -11.95 -10.03
C LEU A 52 -16.75 -12.45 -8.59
N PRO A 53 -17.31 -13.61 -8.19
CA PRO A 53 -17.28 -14.05 -6.80
C PRO A 53 -15.85 -14.24 -6.25
N HIS A 54 -14.90 -14.71 -7.06
CA HIS A 54 -13.51 -14.89 -6.63
C HIS A 54 -12.86 -13.55 -6.29
N GLN A 55 -12.99 -12.55 -7.17
CA GLN A 55 -12.44 -11.20 -6.95
C GLN A 55 -13.15 -10.46 -5.81
N ALA A 56 -14.49 -10.58 -5.75
CA ALA A 56 -15.29 -9.96 -4.71
C ALA A 56 -14.96 -10.48 -3.30
N ASN A 57 -14.47 -11.72 -3.20
CA ASN A 57 -14.02 -12.32 -1.95
C ASN A 57 -12.51 -12.18 -1.71
N GLY A 58 -11.83 -11.28 -2.44
CA GLY A 58 -10.42 -10.94 -2.18
C GLY A 58 -9.39 -11.83 -2.88
N SER A 59 -9.78 -12.58 -3.92
CA SER A 59 -8.88 -13.42 -4.72
C SER A 59 -7.97 -14.33 -3.87
N LEU A 60 -8.58 -15.00 -2.90
CA LEU A 60 -7.88 -15.84 -1.93
C LEU A 60 -7.21 -17.04 -2.63
N ILE A 61 -6.02 -17.39 -2.17
CA ILE A 61 -5.25 -18.54 -2.62
C ILE A 61 -5.34 -19.61 -1.53
N GLU A 62 -5.87 -20.78 -1.89
CA GLU A 62 -5.99 -21.91 -0.99
C GLU A 62 -5.00 -23.02 -1.36
N ARG A 63 -4.41 -23.63 -0.35
CA ARG A 63 -3.56 -24.81 -0.52
C ARG A 63 -3.89 -25.82 0.57
N GLY A 64 -4.30 -27.03 0.18
CA GLY A 64 -4.65 -28.08 1.12
C GLY A 64 -5.86 -27.76 2.02
N GLY A 65 -6.82 -26.94 1.56
CA GLY A 65 -7.99 -26.52 2.32
C GLY A 65 -7.76 -25.37 3.31
N ALA A 66 -6.55 -24.79 3.33
CA ALA A 66 -6.22 -23.61 4.13
C ALA A 66 -5.95 -22.41 3.23
N VAL A 67 -6.45 -21.23 3.61
CA VAL A 67 -6.15 -19.97 2.96
C VAL A 67 -4.69 -19.60 3.29
N VAL A 68 -3.83 -19.50 2.26
CA VAL A 68 -2.41 -19.19 2.42
C VAL A 68 -2.08 -17.74 2.06
N GLY A 69 -2.99 -17.02 1.41
CA GLY A 69 -2.81 -15.62 1.06
C GLY A 69 -3.84 -15.13 0.04
N SER A 70 -3.59 -13.98 -0.54
CA SER A 70 -4.37 -13.42 -1.64
C SER A 70 -3.46 -13.09 -2.83
N ALA A 71 -3.97 -13.25 -4.05
CA ALA A 71 -3.24 -12.87 -5.26
C ALA A 71 -2.96 -11.35 -5.35
N LEU A 72 -3.67 -10.54 -4.58
CA LEU A 72 -3.56 -9.07 -4.58
C LEU A 72 -2.61 -8.53 -3.51
N ILE A 73 -2.16 -9.36 -2.58
CA ILE A 73 -1.34 -8.95 -1.44
C ILE A 73 -0.02 -9.72 -1.47
N GLY A 74 1.08 -8.98 -1.40
CA GLY A 74 2.41 -9.56 -1.28
C GLY A 74 2.63 -10.24 0.06
N GLN A 75 3.68 -11.04 0.12
CA GLN A 75 4.14 -11.71 1.34
C GLN A 75 5.61 -11.37 1.60
N TRP A 76 5.98 -11.31 2.87
CA TRP A 76 7.36 -11.09 3.26
C TRP A 76 8.13 -12.40 3.31
N PHE A 77 9.22 -12.47 2.56
CA PHE A 77 10.15 -13.59 2.58
C PHE A 77 11.52 -13.13 3.08
N GLU A 78 12.01 -13.69 4.17
CA GLU A 78 13.32 -13.36 4.75
C GLU A 78 14.45 -14.15 4.13
N GLY A 79 14.14 -15.33 3.58
CA GLY A 79 15.15 -16.23 3.04
C GLY A 79 15.85 -15.67 1.81
N ALA A 80 17.18 -15.70 1.80
CA ALA A 80 17.99 -15.21 0.67
C ALA A 80 17.73 -15.95 -0.66
N ALA A 81 17.14 -17.15 -0.62
CA ALA A 81 16.79 -17.94 -1.79
C ALA A 81 15.52 -17.45 -2.52
N TYR A 82 14.81 -16.48 -1.96
CA TYR A 82 13.57 -15.94 -2.54
C TYR A 82 13.78 -14.53 -3.08
N PHE A 83 12.91 -14.14 -4.01
CA PHE A 83 12.80 -12.74 -4.41
C PHE A 83 12.27 -11.92 -3.24
N HIS A 84 12.94 -10.83 -2.95
CA HIS A 84 12.48 -9.90 -1.92
C HIS A 84 11.55 -8.86 -2.54
N PRO A 85 10.38 -8.61 -1.94
CA PRO A 85 9.44 -7.61 -2.39
C PRO A 85 9.92 -6.20 -2.05
N ARG A 86 9.08 -5.20 -2.32
CA ARG A 86 9.31 -3.80 -1.90
C ARG A 86 9.36 -3.70 -0.38
N PRO A 87 10.10 -2.72 0.19
CA PRO A 87 10.02 -2.43 1.61
C PRO A 87 8.58 -2.13 2.05
N SER A 88 8.20 -2.61 3.22
CA SER A 88 6.89 -2.40 3.82
C SER A 88 7.01 -1.53 5.06
N ALA A 89 6.02 -0.64 5.27
CA ALA A 89 5.91 0.20 6.46
C ALA A 89 4.81 -0.26 7.41
N THR A 90 4.23 -1.44 7.18
CA THR A 90 3.16 -1.97 8.01
C THR A 90 3.66 -2.37 9.40
N THR A 91 2.78 -2.27 10.38
CA THR A 91 3.06 -2.53 11.79
C THR A 91 2.05 -3.52 12.38
N ALA A 92 2.37 -4.06 13.52
CA ALA A 92 1.47 -4.82 14.38
C ALA A 92 1.60 -4.35 15.83
N PRO A 93 0.59 -4.58 16.68
CA PRO A 93 0.74 -4.39 18.12
C PRO A 93 1.88 -5.26 18.66
N ASP A 94 2.64 -4.73 19.61
CA ASP A 94 3.67 -5.51 20.31
C ASP A 94 2.99 -6.62 21.13
N ALA A 95 3.55 -7.81 21.10
CA ALA A 95 3.04 -8.96 21.86
C ALA A 95 3.10 -8.76 23.39
N GLN A 96 3.99 -7.89 23.87
CA GLN A 96 4.21 -7.61 25.30
C GLN A 96 3.50 -6.33 25.75
N ASP A 97 3.27 -5.39 24.86
CA ASP A 97 2.64 -4.10 25.13
C ASP A 97 1.80 -3.64 23.94
N ALA A 98 0.52 -3.94 23.97
CA ALA A 98 -0.43 -3.61 22.89
C ALA A 98 -0.54 -2.09 22.62
N SER A 99 -0.04 -1.23 23.50
CA SER A 99 0.03 0.22 23.26
C SER A 99 1.15 0.62 22.30
N LYS A 100 2.14 -0.26 22.09
CA LYS A 100 3.26 -0.05 21.19
C LYS A 100 3.05 -0.78 19.86
N SER A 101 3.55 -0.18 18.79
CA SER A 101 3.55 -0.77 17.46
C SER A 101 4.97 -1.19 17.07
N VAL A 102 5.12 -2.43 16.63
CA VAL A 102 6.36 -2.97 16.08
C VAL A 102 6.27 -3.13 14.58
N ALA A 103 7.41 -3.12 13.89
CA ALA A 103 7.44 -3.36 12.45
C ALA A 103 6.97 -4.80 12.16
N ALA A 104 5.97 -4.93 11.32
CA ALA A 104 5.45 -6.21 10.84
C ALA A 104 5.23 -6.12 9.32
N PRO A 105 6.26 -6.36 8.51
CA PRO A 105 6.18 -6.21 7.06
C PRO A 105 5.08 -7.08 6.46
N TYR A 106 4.32 -6.51 5.52
CA TYR A 106 3.21 -7.19 4.83
C TYR A 106 2.09 -7.68 5.76
N ASN A 107 1.82 -6.95 6.84
CA ASN A 107 0.67 -7.22 7.69
C ASN A 107 -0.63 -6.84 6.98
N ALA A 108 -1.37 -7.83 6.48
CA ALA A 108 -2.61 -7.63 5.74
C ALA A 108 -3.73 -6.97 6.57
N ALA A 109 -3.65 -7.06 7.92
CA ALA A 109 -4.62 -6.42 8.81
C ALA A 109 -4.37 -4.91 9.02
N ALA A 110 -3.19 -4.39 8.61
CA ALA A 110 -2.79 -3.01 8.87
C ALA A 110 -2.07 -2.38 7.67
N SER A 111 -2.78 -2.21 6.54
CA SER A 111 -2.24 -1.50 5.37
C SER A 111 -1.81 -0.09 5.75
N LEU A 112 -0.53 0.22 5.55
CA LEU A 112 0.07 1.51 5.94
C LEU A 112 1.26 1.85 5.03
N GLY A 113 1.31 3.11 4.60
CA GLY A 113 2.50 3.70 3.96
C GLY A 113 3.38 4.44 4.97
N SER A 114 4.63 4.73 4.61
CA SER A 114 5.55 5.48 5.46
C SER A 114 5.14 6.94 5.70
N ASN A 115 4.33 7.51 4.79
CA ASN A 115 3.83 8.90 4.82
C ASN A 115 4.93 9.96 5.04
N GLN A 116 6.15 9.68 4.58
CA GLN A 116 7.30 10.56 4.71
C GLN A 116 7.48 11.40 3.44
N GLY A 117 7.61 12.71 3.60
CA GLY A 117 7.91 13.62 2.50
C GLY A 117 9.34 13.45 1.98
N PRO A 118 9.63 13.92 0.74
CA PRO A 118 10.93 13.72 0.10
C PRO A 118 12.10 14.40 0.81
N THR A 119 11.84 15.45 1.59
CA THR A 119 12.85 16.19 2.37
C THR A 119 13.00 15.67 3.81
N ASN A 120 12.24 14.64 4.20
CA ASN A 120 12.30 14.10 5.56
C ASN A 120 13.66 13.40 5.80
N PRO A 121 14.45 13.81 6.81
CA PRO A 121 15.75 13.19 7.11
C PRO A 121 15.65 11.69 7.39
N ALA A 122 14.55 11.25 8.03
CA ALA A 122 14.33 9.84 8.31
C ALA A 122 14.13 9.02 7.04
N LEU A 123 13.44 9.57 6.03
CA LEU A 123 13.31 8.91 4.72
C LEU A 123 14.68 8.73 4.07
N ILE A 124 15.49 9.80 4.05
CA ILE A 124 16.82 9.78 3.44
C ILE A 124 17.71 8.74 4.12
N ALA A 125 17.75 8.73 5.45
CA ALA A 125 18.52 7.75 6.22
C ALA A 125 18.06 6.30 5.97
N ASN A 126 16.74 6.06 5.96
CA ASN A 126 16.18 4.75 5.67
C ASN A 126 16.51 4.26 4.26
N VAL A 127 16.43 5.14 3.26
CA VAL A 127 16.78 4.81 1.87
C VAL A 127 18.26 4.48 1.77
N GLN A 128 19.15 5.27 2.38
CA GLN A 128 20.60 5.00 2.40
C GLN A 128 20.92 3.64 3.01
N GLN A 129 20.31 3.33 4.15
CA GLN A 129 20.47 2.02 4.81
C GLN A 129 19.99 0.87 3.91
N ARG A 130 18.83 1.02 3.27
CA ARG A 130 18.27 0.01 2.36
C ARG A 130 19.10 -0.18 1.12
N VAL A 131 19.68 0.88 0.56
CA VAL A 131 20.61 0.82 -0.57
C VAL A 131 21.84 -0.02 -0.20
N ALA A 132 22.46 0.26 0.95
CA ALA A 132 23.62 -0.50 1.42
C ALA A 132 23.27 -1.99 1.65
N ALA A 133 22.14 -2.27 2.33
CA ALA A 133 21.66 -3.63 2.57
C ALA A 133 21.33 -4.38 1.27
N TYR A 134 20.69 -3.72 0.30
CA TYR A 134 20.35 -4.31 -0.99
C TYR A 134 21.61 -4.65 -1.81
N ARG A 135 22.61 -3.76 -1.85
CA ARG A 135 23.89 -4.03 -2.51
C ARG A 135 24.60 -5.23 -1.88
N GLN A 136 24.68 -5.26 -0.58
CA GLN A 136 25.29 -6.37 0.16
C GLN A 136 24.56 -7.70 -0.10
N ALA A 137 23.24 -7.72 -0.02
CA ALA A 137 22.42 -8.92 -0.21
C ALA A 137 22.55 -9.50 -1.62
N ASN A 138 22.68 -8.65 -2.65
CA ASN A 138 22.76 -9.07 -4.05
C ASN A 138 24.19 -9.08 -4.62
N GLY A 139 25.22 -8.84 -3.80
CA GLY A 139 26.63 -8.86 -4.22
C GLY A 139 26.97 -7.76 -5.26
N LEU A 140 26.33 -6.60 -5.16
CA LEU A 140 26.54 -5.48 -6.08
C LEU A 140 27.73 -4.61 -5.61
N ALA A 141 28.40 -3.95 -6.56
CA ALA A 141 29.43 -2.97 -6.26
C ALA A 141 28.87 -1.79 -5.45
N GLN A 142 29.74 -1.11 -4.67
CA GLN A 142 29.33 -0.01 -3.78
C GLN A 142 28.78 1.22 -4.53
N ASP A 143 29.16 1.40 -5.77
CA ASP A 143 28.73 2.46 -6.70
C ASP A 143 27.57 2.02 -7.60
N ALA A 144 27.17 0.73 -7.57
CA ALA A 144 26.10 0.23 -8.40
C ALA A 144 24.78 0.96 -8.13
N SER A 145 24.07 1.32 -9.20
CA SER A 145 22.76 1.93 -9.11
C SER A 145 21.74 0.93 -8.56
N VAL A 146 20.96 1.35 -7.57
CA VAL A 146 19.88 0.56 -6.99
C VAL A 146 18.53 1.15 -7.41
N LEU A 147 17.59 0.28 -7.74
CA LEU A 147 16.30 0.69 -8.24
C LEU A 147 15.41 1.27 -7.12
N VAL A 148 14.57 2.22 -7.47
CA VAL A 148 13.72 2.95 -6.53
C VAL A 148 12.75 2.00 -5.81
N ASP A 149 12.16 1.05 -6.52
CA ASP A 149 11.23 0.06 -5.96
C ASP A 149 11.88 -0.92 -4.98
N ALA A 150 13.21 -1.12 -5.08
CA ALA A 150 13.95 -1.95 -4.13
C ALA A 150 14.17 -1.28 -2.76
N VAL A 151 14.09 0.06 -2.67
CA VAL A 151 14.46 0.82 -1.46
C VAL A 151 13.35 1.70 -0.92
N THR A 152 12.27 1.94 -1.69
CA THR A 152 11.13 2.75 -1.26
C THR A 152 9.95 1.88 -0.88
N ALA A 153 9.33 2.18 0.26
CA ALA A 153 8.12 1.51 0.70
C ALA A 153 6.97 1.77 -0.27
N SER A 154 6.09 0.78 -0.46
CA SER A 154 4.84 0.98 -1.17
C SER A 154 3.85 1.79 -0.32
N ALA A 155 2.88 2.45 -0.96
CA ALA A 155 1.86 3.23 -0.26
C ALA A 155 0.95 2.37 0.63
N SER A 156 0.66 1.14 0.20
CA SER A 156 -0.13 0.18 0.98
C SER A 156 0.68 -0.63 1.99
N GLY A 157 2.00 -0.74 1.78
CA GLY A 157 2.85 -1.69 2.50
C GLY A 157 2.60 -3.17 2.13
N LEU A 158 1.73 -3.44 1.14
CA LEU A 158 1.26 -4.78 0.77
C LEU A 158 1.44 -5.10 -0.73
N ASP A 159 2.16 -4.25 -1.48
CA ASP A 159 2.34 -4.37 -2.93
C ASP A 159 3.09 -5.66 -3.29
N PRO A 160 2.48 -6.61 -4.04
CA PRO A 160 3.13 -7.85 -4.45
C PRO A 160 4.13 -7.67 -5.59
N HIS A 161 4.15 -6.51 -6.26
CA HIS A 161 4.89 -6.31 -7.49
C HIS A 161 6.30 -5.78 -7.23
N ILE A 162 7.23 -6.26 -8.04
CA ILE A 162 8.56 -5.69 -8.21
C ILE A 162 8.78 -5.41 -9.69
N SER A 163 9.64 -4.42 -10.02
CA SER A 163 9.98 -4.14 -11.41
C SER A 163 10.76 -5.31 -12.02
N LEU A 164 10.65 -5.47 -13.35
CA LEU A 164 11.42 -6.48 -14.08
C LEU A 164 12.93 -6.30 -13.86
N ALA A 165 13.39 -5.05 -13.84
CA ALA A 165 14.79 -4.74 -13.60
C ALA A 165 15.23 -5.16 -12.17
N ASN A 166 14.38 -4.97 -11.15
CA ASN A 166 14.64 -5.43 -9.79
C ASN A 166 14.68 -6.97 -9.72
N ALA A 167 13.75 -7.64 -10.38
CA ALA A 167 13.76 -9.11 -10.48
C ALA A 167 15.05 -9.61 -11.15
N GLN A 168 15.50 -8.98 -12.23
CA GLN A 168 16.76 -9.35 -12.91
C GLN A 168 18.00 -9.19 -12.03
N LEU A 169 18.08 -8.11 -11.23
CA LEU A 169 19.19 -7.92 -10.29
C LEU A 169 19.20 -8.99 -9.19
N GLN A 170 18.05 -9.42 -8.72
CA GLN A 170 17.95 -10.46 -7.71
C GLN A 170 18.11 -11.89 -8.26
N ALA A 171 17.88 -12.09 -9.57
CA ALA A 171 17.85 -13.42 -10.19
C ALA A 171 19.17 -14.18 -10.01
N ALA A 172 20.32 -13.50 -10.10
CA ALA A 172 21.62 -14.13 -9.91
C ALA A 172 21.78 -14.75 -8.50
N ARG A 173 21.37 -14.02 -7.46
CA ARG A 173 21.37 -14.49 -6.07
C ARG A 173 20.42 -15.69 -5.88
N VAL A 174 19.19 -15.54 -6.36
CA VAL A 174 18.16 -16.60 -6.24
C VAL A 174 18.60 -17.85 -6.98
N ALA A 175 19.03 -17.75 -8.23
CA ALA A 175 19.49 -18.88 -9.02
C ALA A 175 20.69 -19.60 -8.38
N TRP A 176 21.66 -18.85 -7.85
CA TRP A 176 22.83 -19.42 -7.19
C TRP A 176 22.45 -20.25 -5.95
N LEU A 177 21.48 -19.80 -5.17
CA LEU A 177 21.04 -20.50 -3.96
C LEU A 177 20.18 -21.72 -4.25
N TRP A 178 19.39 -21.72 -5.33
CA TRP A 178 18.53 -22.85 -5.69
C TRP A 178 19.25 -23.96 -6.47
N HIS A 179 20.21 -23.64 -7.33
CA HIS A 179 20.81 -24.60 -8.27
C HIS A 179 22.25 -24.98 -7.97
N GLY A 180 22.85 -24.39 -6.92
CA GLY A 180 24.27 -24.62 -6.67
C GLY A 180 25.19 -24.09 -7.79
N ARG A 181 26.50 -24.08 -7.52
CA ARG A 181 27.55 -23.38 -8.28
C ARG A 181 27.76 -23.80 -9.74
N SER A 182 27.17 -24.87 -10.23
CA SER A 182 27.72 -25.54 -11.43
C SER A 182 26.92 -25.47 -12.72
N SER A 183 25.63 -25.21 -12.72
CA SER A 183 24.83 -25.36 -13.95
C SER A 183 24.30 -24.07 -14.58
N TRP A 184 24.22 -22.98 -13.85
CA TRP A 184 23.62 -21.72 -14.35
C TRP A 184 24.62 -20.74 -14.98
N CYS A 185 25.91 -20.82 -14.61
CA CYS A 185 26.95 -19.96 -15.23
C CYS A 185 27.21 -20.23 -16.70
N SER A 186 26.82 -21.38 -17.23
CA SER A 186 27.02 -21.73 -18.63
C SER A 186 25.93 -21.24 -19.58
N SER A 187 24.74 -20.87 -19.06
CA SER A 187 23.57 -20.48 -19.86
C SER A 187 23.15 -19.02 -19.72
N THR A 188 23.75 -18.25 -18.81
CA THR A 188 23.46 -16.80 -18.68
C THR A 188 24.36 -15.97 -19.59
N PRO A 189 23.87 -14.86 -20.17
CA PRO A 189 24.72 -13.93 -20.95
C PRO A 189 25.92 -13.50 -20.13
N LYS A 190 27.11 -13.56 -20.73
CA LYS A 190 28.43 -13.41 -20.12
C LYS A 190 28.70 -12.17 -19.23
N GLY A 191 27.74 -11.24 -19.10
CA GLY A 191 27.87 -10.02 -18.28
C GLY A 191 27.43 -10.14 -16.82
N VAL A 192 26.62 -11.13 -16.47
CA VAL A 192 26.02 -11.24 -15.11
C VAL A 192 26.85 -12.13 -14.19
N CYS A 193 27.64 -13.06 -14.76
CA CYS A 193 28.41 -14.03 -14.00
C CYS A 193 29.76 -13.51 -13.48
N SER A 194 30.37 -12.54 -14.16
CA SER A 194 31.69 -12.00 -13.79
C SER A 194 31.68 -11.11 -12.54
N ALA A 195 30.57 -10.46 -12.22
CA ALA A 195 30.47 -9.58 -11.06
C ALA A 195 30.36 -10.33 -9.71
N CYS A 196 29.87 -11.57 -9.70
CA CYS A 196 29.75 -12.37 -8.48
C CYS A 196 31.09 -13.00 -8.00
N TRP A 197 32.11 -13.06 -8.86
CA TRP A 197 33.39 -13.71 -8.55
C TRP A 197 34.48 -12.79 -8.03
N ALA A 198 34.42 -11.50 -8.39
CA ALA A 198 35.50 -10.55 -8.06
C ALA A 198 35.45 -10.04 -6.60
N SER A 199 34.39 -10.28 -5.84
CA SER A 199 34.24 -9.73 -4.48
C SER A 199 34.53 -10.74 -3.34
N ARG A 200 35.07 -11.92 -3.64
CA ARG A 200 35.40 -12.96 -2.63
C ARG A 200 36.76 -13.65 -2.85
N ALA A 201 37.72 -12.94 -3.46
CA ALA A 201 39.12 -13.32 -3.42
C ALA A 201 39.86 -12.45 -2.41
#